data_56481beb6f1d7996682093721908e75b
#
_entry.id   56481beb6f1d7996682093721908e75b
#
_cell.length_a   1.000
_cell.length_b   1.000
_cell.length_c   1.000
_cell.angle_alpha   90.00
_cell.angle_beta   90.00
_cell.angle_gamma   90.00
#
_symmetry.space_group_name_H-M   'P 1'
#
loop_
_entity.id
_entity.type
_entity.pdbx_description
1 polymer ?
#
loop_
_entity_poly.entity_id
_entity_poly.type
_entity_poly.pdbx_seq_one_letter_code
_entity_poly.pdbx_strand_id
1 'polypeptide(L)'
;MPKEIFEVVRERFHLSDKNLYIVQGHWPKEASMEVYLDNKKLEVSVKENNNVSALERFQDPEKLEGMQVTAEIQIPEDLNGFHKLVIYEKFADKKTAWFSVTTRELEKKRDRPQVYFEEEKAEQGTVRIRGWAIAQKPVMIRIFDADKKPVTAEIQRTDRVDVNQLFEEAKNPGKTGFFAEITNVSGKCLYVVFYAGDKKTVHVVPLRKADILAKKIDKYVEKGIRYWKSQGATALAEKVVTKIKNVRQGPPVYQKWIRHHLPDRSELEKQRKTTFAYNPKISFVVPL
;
A
#
# COMPACT_ATOMS: atom_id res chain seq x y z
N MET A 1 14.72 -19.26 15.46
CA MET A 1 13.40 -19.23 14.81
C MET A 1 13.33 -17.99 13.95
N PRO A 2 13.03 -18.07 12.67
CA PRO A 2 12.79 -16.86 11.86
C PRO A 2 11.59 -16.14 12.45
N LYS A 3 11.74 -14.86 12.80
CA LYS A 3 10.64 -14.03 13.24
C LYS A 3 9.73 -13.80 12.05
N GLU A 4 8.55 -14.37 12.10
CA GLU A 4 7.50 -14.09 11.15
C GLU A 4 7.11 -12.62 11.28
N ILE A 5 7.07 -11.92 10.13
CA ILE A 5 6.82 -10.50 10.10
C ILE A 5 5.33 -10.33 9.82
N PHE A 6 4.57 -10.06 10.86
CA PHE A 6 3.19 -9.66 10.72
C PHE A 6 3.15 -8.18 10.35
N GLU A 7 2.52 -7.86 9.23
CA GLU A 7 2.56 -6.53 8.63
C GLU A 7 1.17 -5.89 8.61
N VAL A 8 1.10 -4.61 8.99
CA VAL A 8 -0.09 -3.80 8.76
C VAL A 8 -0.22 -3.54 7.27
N VAL A 9 -1.34 -3.98 6.71
CA VAL A 9 -1.67 -3.82 5.30
C VAL A 9 -2.33 -2.46 5.05
N ARG A 10 -3.20 -2.04 5.99
CA ARG A 10 -4.00 -0.83 5.84
C ARG A 10 -4.38 -0.24 7.19
N GLU A 11 -4.48 1.07 7.21
CA GLU A 11 -5.01 1.83 8.33
C GLU A 11 -5.92 2.97 7.85
N ARG A 12 -7.02 3.24 8.55
CA ARG A 12 -7.96 4.29 8.20
C ARG A 12 -8.85 4.67 9.37
N PHE A 13 -9.46 5.85 9.32
CA PHE A 13 -10.64 6.14 10.12
C PHE A 13 -11.89 5.57 9.44
N HIS A 14 -12.86 5.20 10.24
CA HIS A 14 -14.19 4.87 9.76
C HIS A 14 -14.86 6.14 9.22
N LEU A 15 -15.51 6.08 8.06
CA LEU A 15 -16.01 7.30 7.41
C LEU A 15 -17.18 7.93 8.14
N SER A 16 -18.02 7.16 8.82
CA SER A 16 -19.17 7.66 9.58
C SER A 16 -18.90 7.87 11.07
N ASP A 17 -17.76 7.40 11.58
CA ASP A 17 -17.31 7.62 12.96
C ASP A 17 -15.86 8.10 12.97
N LYS A 18 -15.69 9.41 13.18
CA LYS A 18 -14.38 10.07 13.21
C LYS A 18 -13.47 9.61 14.36
N ASN A 19 -14.01 8.88 15.33
CA ASN A 19 -13.30 8.37 16.49
C ASN A 19 -12.96 6.89 16.36
N LEU A 20 -13.53 6.17 15.39
CA LEU A 20 -13.26 4.77 15.15
C LEU A 20 -12.09 4.62 14.15
N TYR A 21 -10.95 4.19 14.66
CA TYR A 21 -9.76 3.92 13.87
C TYR A 21 -9.64 2.43 13.56
N ILE A 22 -9.45 2.10 12.31
CA ILE A 22 -9.43 0.74 11.79
C ILE A 22 -8.02 0.43 11.29
N VAL A 23 -7.46 -0.68 11.78
CA VAL A 23 -6.17 -1.19 11.33
C VAL A 23 -6.34 -2.62 10.85
N GLN A 24 -5.93 -2.89 9.63
CA GLN A 24 -6.01 -4.20 9.00
C GLN A 24 -4.61 -4.73 8.73
N GLY A 25 -4.40 -6.01 8.97
CA GLY A 25 -3.11 -6.63 8.74
C GLY A 25 -3.09 -8.11 9.07
N HIS A 26 -1.90 -8.68 8.97
CA HIS A 26 -1.64 -10.08 9.34
C HIS A 26 -1.27 -10.16 10.81
N TRP A 27 -1.84 -11.11 11.51
CA TRP A 27 -1.74 -11.30 12.94
C TRP A 27 -1.46 -12.77 13.31
N PRO A 28 -0.59 -13.06 14.28
CA PRO A 28 -0.38 -14.42 14.75
C PRO A 28 -1.63 -14.95 15.47
N LYS A 29 -2.05 -16.18 15.17
CA LYS A 29 -3.27 -16.77 15.75
C LYS A 29 -3.29 -16.82 17.27
N GLU A 30 -2.13 -17.05 17.87
CA GLU A 30 -2.00 -17.28 19.31
C GLU A 30 -1.69 -15.99 20.10
N ALA A 31 -1.53 -14.86 19.43
CA ALA A 31 -1.19 -13.62 20.09
C ALA A 31 -2.43 -12.80 20.47
N SER A 32 -2.41 -12.19 21.65
CA SER A 32 -3.41 -11.21 22.06
C SER A 32 -2.99 -9.79 21.63
N MET A 33 -3.99 -8.96 21.28
CA MET A 33 -3.79 -7.58 20.87
C MET A 33 -4.02 -6.64 22.05
N GLU A 34 -3.08 -5.76 22.29
CA GLU A 34 -3.23 -4.67 23.25
C GLU A 34 -2.95 -3.33 22.56
N VAL A 35 -3.82 -2.36 22.79
CA VAL A 35 -3.72 -1.01 22.19
C VAL A 35 -3.52 0.02 23.29
N TYR A 36 -2.56 0.90 23.08
CA TYR A 36 -2.25 1.99 24.01
C TYR A 36 -2.13 3.33 23.30
N LEU A 37 -2.71 4.34 23.91
CA LEU A 37 -2.48 5.74 23.60
C LEU A 37 -1.53 6.27 24.69
N ASP A 38 -0.23 6.38 24.37
CA ASP A 38 0.87 6.48 25.35
C ASP A 38 0.78 5.37 26.41
N ASN A 39 0.39 5.73 27.63
CA ASN A 39 0.24 4.79 28.78
C ASN A 39 -1.22 4.37 29.02
N LYS A 40 -2.18 4.94 28.31
CA LYS A 40 -3.61 4.65 28.47
C LYS A 40 -3.98 3.48 27.58
N LYS A 41 -4.42 2.37 28.18
CA LYS A 41 -4.96 1.23 27.44
C LYS A 41 -6.31 1.60 26.82
N LEU A 42 -6.48 1.32 25.53
CA LEU A 42 -7.73 1.51 24.81
C LEU A 42 -8.43 0.18 24.57
N GLU A 43 -9.75 0.25 24.44
CA GLU A 43 -10.54 -0.89 23.99
C GLU A 43 -10.32 -1.13 22.51
N VAL A 44 -10.22 -2.40 22.13
CA VAL A 44 -10.06 -2.85 20.76
C VAL A 44 -11.00 -4.03 20.50
N SER A 45 -11.75 -3.94 19.41
CA SER A 45 -12.51 -5.05 18.84
C SER A 45 -11.71 -5.65 17.69
N VAL A 46 -11.45 -6.95 17.76
CA VAL A 46 -10.68 -7.67 16.73
C VAL A 46 -11.62 -8.60 16.00
N LYS A 47 -11.71 -8.44 14.67
CA LYS A 47 -12.46 -9.31 13.78
C LYS A 47 -11.51 -10.07 12.87
N GLU A 48 -11.70 -11.38 12.77
CA GLU A 48 -10.98 -12.21 11.82
C GLU A 48 -11.61 -12.08 10.43
N ASN A 49 -10.78 -11.89 9.43
CA ASN A 49 -11.21 -11.82 8.04
C ASN A 49 -10.81 -13.12 7.34
N ASN A 50 -11.78 -13.95 7.01
CA ASN A 50 -11.57 -15.23 6.31
C ASN A 50 -11.33 -15.05 4.80
N ASN A 51 -10.79 -13.93 4.33
CA ASN A 51 -10.55 -13.70 2.92
C ASN A 51 -9.29 -14.43 2.44
N VAL A 52 -9.48 -15.55 1.78
CA VAL A 52 -8.45 -16.45 1.23
C VAL A 52 -7.47 -15.75 0.26
N SER A 53 -7.87 -14.66 -0.37
CA SER A 53 -7.04 -13.96 -1.39
C SER A 53 -5.76 -13.32 -0.85
N ALA A 54 -5.62 -13.14 0.46
CA ALA A 54 -4.39 -12.63 1.05
C ALA A 54 -3.35 -13.75 1.27
N LEU A 55 -3.78 -14.99 1.44
CA LEU A 55 -2.91 -16.16 1.62
C LEU A 55 -2.19 -16.54 0.32
N GLU A 56 -2.77 -16.28 -0.83
CA GLU A 56 -2.17 -16.59 -2.13
C GLU A 56 -0.94 -15.74 -2.49
N ARG A 57 -0.73 -14.61 -1.82
CA ARG A 57 0.45 -13.75 -2.04
C ARG A 57 1.70 -14.21 -1.29
N PHE A 58 1.56 -15.12 -0.35
CA PHE A 58 2.68 -15.69 0.40
C PHE A 58 2.93 -17.11 -0.08
N GLN A 59 3.97 -17.28 -0.90
CA GLN A 59 4.33 -18.55 -1.58
C GLN A 59 4.89 -19.64 -0.64
N ASP A 60 4.71 -19.53 0.66
CA ASP A 60 5.21 -20.53 1.61
C ASP A 60 4.11 -20.88 2.63
N PRO A 61 3.21 -21.84 2.29
CA PRO A 61 2.08 -22.20 3.15
C PRO A 61 2.50 -22.85 4.49
N GLU A 62 3.74 -23.30 4.62
CA GLU A 62 4.21 -23.95 5.87
C GLU A 62 4.67 -22.95 6.94
N LYS A 63 4.80 -21.64 6.62
CA LYS A 63 5.38 -20.65 7.52
C LYS A 63 4.41 -19.65 8.14
N LEU A 64 3.14 -19.64 7.76
CA LEU A 64 2.18 -18.62 8.16
C LEU A 64 0.95 -19.22 8.82
N GLU A 65 1.02 -19.57 10.07
CA GLU A 65 -0.14 -19.65 10.96
C GLU A 65 -0.58 -18.23 11.41
N GLY A 66 -0.75 -17.36 10.43
CA GLY A 66 -1.26 -16.01 10.62
C GLY A 66 -2.67 -15.89 10.09
N MET A 67 -3.48 -15.08 10.74
CA MET A 67 -4.81 -14.71 10.28
C MET A 67 -4.83 -13.25 9.83
N GLN A 68 -5.70 -12.94 8.88
CA GLN A 68 -5.97 -11.55 8.56
C GLN A 68 -6.96 -11.00 9.59
N VAL A 69 -6.61 -9.89 10.22
CA VAL A 69 -7.45 -9.23 11.23
C VAL A 69 -7.80 -7.81 10.86
N THR A 70 -8.97 -7.39 11.32
CA THR A 70 -9.39 -6.01 11.39
C THR A 70 -9.51 -5.62 12.85
N ALA A 71 -8.68 -4.71 13.31
CA ALA A 71 -8.74 -4.12 14.63
C ALA A 71 -9.51 -2.80 14.56
N GLU A 72 -10.60 -2.70 15.31
CA GLU A 72 -11.40 -1.49 15.46
C GLU A 72 -11.09 -0.87 16.83
N ILE A 73 -10.55 0.33 16.82
CA ILE A 73 -10.01 1.02 18.01
C ILE A 73 -10.78 2.32 18.21
N GLN A 74 -11.44 2.45 19.35
CA GLN A 74 -12.11 3.70 19.71
C GLN A 74 -11.07 4.69 20.26
N ILE A 75 -10.84 5.78 19.52
CA ILE A 75 -9.88 6.82 19.86
C ILE A 75 -10.62 8.00 20.50
N PRO A 76 -10.09 8.60 21.57
CA PRO A 76 -10.66 9.79 22.17
C PRO A 76 -10.85 10.92 21.15
N GLU A 77 -11.90 11.73 21.31
CA GLU A 77 -12.13 12.88 20.45
C GLU A 77 -11.00 13.91 20.60
N ASP A 78 -10.58 14.17 21.83
CA ASP A 78 -9.45 15.04 22.14
C ASP A 78 -8.16 14.20 22.28
N LEU A 79 -7.17 14.49 21.46
CA LEU A 79 -5.84 13.89 21.49
C LEU A 79 -4.77 14.81 22.07
N ASN A 80 -5.17 15.97 22.63
CA ASN A 80 -4.22 16.88 23.27
C ASN A 80 -3.55 16.19 24.47
N GLY A 81 -2.23 16.36 24.57
CA GLY A 81 -1.44 15.73 25.63
C GLY A 81 -1.03 14.28 25.34
N PHE A 82 -1.55 13.66 24.29
CA PHE A 82 -1.09 12.35 23.82
C PHE A 82 -0.14 12.51 22.64
N HIS A 83 0.82 11.57 22.52
CA HIS A 83 1.86 11.62 21.50
C HIS A 83 1.75 10.50 20.50
N LYS A 84 1.32 9.30 20.94
CA LYS A 84 1.47 8.11 20.13
C LYS A 84 0.44 7.02 20.47
N LEU A 85 -0.16 6.44 19.44
CA LEU A 85 -0.91 5.19 19.51
C LEU A 85 0.04 4.04 19.18
N VAL A 86 0.01 2.99 19.98
CA VAL A 86 0.79 1.76 19.74
C VAL A 86 -0.11 0.55 19.87
N ILE A 87 -0.04 -0.35 18.90
CA ILE A 87 -0.66 -1.67 18.95
C ILE A 87 0.45 -2.67 19.25
N TYR A 88 0.28 -3.44 20.31
CA TYR A 88 1.20 -4.47 20.71
C TYR A 88 0.62 -5.85 20.45
N GLU A 89 1.47 -6.70 19.93
CA GLU A 89 1.33 -8.14 19.95
C GLU A 89 1.85 -8.66 21.29
N LYS A 90 1.05 -9.43 22.01
CA LYS A 90 1.44 -10.10 23.23
C LYS A 90 1.35 -11.61 23.02
N PHE A 91 2.48 -12.26 23.07
CA PHE A 91 2.62 -13.71 22.98
C PHE A 91 3.37 -14.22 24.22
N ALA A 92 2.71 -15.04 25.02
CA ALA A 92 3.18 -15.43 26.35
C ALA A 92 3.58 -14.18 27.18
N ASP A 93 4.81 -14.11 27.68
CA ASP A 93 5.32 -12.98 28.45
C ASP A 93 5.99 -11.89 27.59
N LYS A 94 6.01 -12.07 26.28
CA LYS A 94 6.66 -11.14 25.37
C LYS A 94 5.66 -10.19 24.73
N LYS A 95 5.97 -8.89 24.82
CA LYS A 95 5.20 -7.81 24.21
C LYS A 95 6.03 -7.15 23.13
N THR A 96 5.53 -7.13 21.88
CA THR A 96 6.22 -6.55 20.73
C THR A 96 5.31 -5.53 20.06
N ALA A 97 5.85 -4.36 19.70
CA ALA A 97 5.08 -3.36 18.98
C ALA A 97 4.84 -3.84 17.53
N TRP A 98 3.58 -4.04 17.19
CA TRP A 98 3.15 -4.40 15.85
C TRP A 98 2.99 -3.18 14.95
N PHE A 99 2.35 -2.12 15.49
CA PHE A 99 2.07 -0.89 14.77
C PHE A 99 2.19 0.32 15.69
N SER A 100 2.63 1.45 15.14
CA SER A 100 2.60 2.70 15.89
C SER A 100 2.39 3.90 14.97
N VAL A 101 1.58 4.85 15.43
CA VAL A 101 1.26 6.10 14.72
C VAL A 101 1.24 7.25 15.70
N THR A 102 1.71 8.43 15.30
CA THR A 102 1.66 9.62 16.16
C THR A 102 0.27 10.22 16.17
N THR A 103 -0.12 10.87 17.28
CA THR A 103 -1.41 11.58 17.38
C THR A 103 -1.56 12.66 16.32
N ARG A 104 -0.47 13.33 15.95
CA ARG A 104 -0.44 14.30 14.85
C ARG A 104 -0.80 13.67 13.49
N GLU A 105 -0.36 12.44 13.24
CA GLU A 105 -0.73 11.70 12.00
C GLU A 105 -2.19 11.26 12.04
N LEU A 106 -2.67 10.81 13.21
CA LEU A 106 -4.10 10.50 13.41
C LEU A 106 -4.97 11.72 13.11
N GLU A 107 -4.67 12.87 13.70
CA GLU A 107 -5.42 14.12 13.45
C GLU A 107 -5.40 14.54 11.96
N LYS A 108 -4.29 14.32 11.27
CA LYS A 108 -4.21 14.61 9.83
C LYS A 108 -5.11 13.71 8.97
N LYS A 109 -5.39 12.49 9.43
CA LYS A 109 -6.22 11.50 8.70
C LYS A 109 -7.69 11.56 9.11
N ARG A 110 -7.98 12.05 10.32
CA ARG A 110 -9.31 12.10 10.88
C ARG A 110 -10.24 12.96 10.03
N ASP A 111 -11.41 12.42 9.72
CA ASP A 111 -12.52 13.15 9.09
C ASP A 111 -12.17 13.80 7.72
N ARG A 112 -11.26 13.19 6.97
CA ARG A 112 -10.82 13.66 5.65
C ARG A 112 -11.14 12.65 4.55
N PRO A 113 -11.24 13.11 3.28
CA PRO A 113 -11.31 12.19 2.16
C PRO A 113 -10.15 11.20 2.19
N GLN A 114 -10.46 9.94 2.08
CA GLN A 114 -9.47 8.89 1.92
C GLN A 114 -9.15 8.75 0.44
N VAL A 115 -7.86 8.71 0.12
CA VAL A 115 -7.37 8.74 -1.26
C VAL A 115 -6.29 7.69 -1.45
N TYR A 116 -6.36 7.01 -2.56
CA TYR A 116 -5.33 6.08 -3.00
C TYR A 116 -5.00 6.28 -4.47
N PHE A 117 -3.71 6.33 -4.78
CA PHE A 117 -3.21 6.42 -6.15
C PHE A 117 -2.73 5.05 -6.61
N GLU A 118 -3.40 4.52 -7.62
CA GLU A 118 -2.99 3.29 -8.33
C GLU A 118 -1.90 3.58 -9.33
N GLU A 119 -2.00 4.74 -9.97
CA GLU A 119 -1.03 5.23 -10.94
C GLU A 119 -0.70 6.70 -10.67
N GLU A 120 0.58 7.01 -10.65
CA GLU A 120 1.14 8.35 -10.58
C GLU A 120 2.40 8.37 -11.46
N LYS A 121 2.28 8.95 -12.65
CA LYS A 121 3.40 9.05 -13.60
C LYS A 121 3.53 10.49 -14.08
N ALA A 122 4.75 10.98 -14.11
CA ALA A 122 5.10 12.29 -14.65
C ALA A 122 6.24 12.11 -15.68
N GLU A 123 5.93 12.30 -16.96
CA GLU A 123 6.85 12.08 -18.07
C GLU A 123 6.65 13.17 -19.13
N GLN A 124 7.75 13.79 -19.58
CA GLN A 124 7.79 14.71 -20.72
C GLN A 124 6.70 15.82 -20.71
N GLY A 125 6.45 16.40 -19.53
CA GLY A 125 5.44 17.46 -19.38
C GLY A 125 3.99 16.97 -19.34
N THR A 126 3.78 15.66 -19.26
CA THR A 126 2.47 15.03 -19.05
C THR A 126 2.43 14.33 -17.70
N VAL A 127 1.34 14.49 -16.98
CA VAL A 127 1.08 13.79 -15.72
C VAL A 127 -0.17 12.95 -15.85
N ARG A 128 -0.04 11.67 -15.54
CA ARG A 128 -1.16 10.73 -15.44
C ARG A 128 -1.36 10.35 -14.01
N ILE A 129 -2.59 10.50 -13.53
CA ILE A 129 -3.01 10.05 -12.20
C ILE A 129 -4.26 9.20 -12.31
N ARG A 130 -4.27 8.08 -11.62
CA ARG A 130 -5.43 7.20 -11.49
C ARG A 130 -5.52 6.66 -10.08
N GLY A 131 -6.75 6.49 -9.60
CA GLY A 131 -6.98 5.94 -8.28
C GLY A 131 -8.43 6.08 -7.85
N TRP A 132 -8.61 6.13 -6.53
CA TRP A 132 -9.93 6.37 -5.95
C TRP A 132 -9.85 7.36 -4.78
N ALA A 133 -10.96 8.03 -4.55
CA ALA A 133 -11.15 8.95 -3.43
C ALA A 133 -12.57 8.78 -2.88
N ILE A 134 -12.69 8.62 -1.57
CA ILE A 134 -13.96 8.37 -0.91
C ILE A 134 -14.08 9.19 0.38
N ALA A 135 -15.31 9.62 0.67
CA ALA A 135 -15.72 10.28 1.90
C ALA A 135 -17.23 10.04 2.10
N GLN A 136 -17.80 10.55 3.20
CA GLN A 136 -19.27 10.52 3.44
C GLN A 136 -20.07 11.34 2.41
N LYS A 137 -19.44 12.34 1.80
CA LYS A 137 -20.01 13.18 0.74
C LYS A 137 -19.22 12.96 -0.54
N PRO A 138 -19.81 13.21 -1.72
CA PRO A 138 -19.09 13.14 -2.98
C PRO A 138 -17.81 13.98 -2.96
N VAL A 139 -16.71 13.38 -3.41
CA VAL A 139 -15.40 14.03 -3.41
C VAL A 139 -15.21 14.82 -4.69
N MET A 140 -14.96 16.11 -4.55
CA MET A 140 -14.56 17.00 -5.65
C MET A 140 -13.03 17.05 -5.74
N ILE A 141 -12.49 16.98 -6.95
CA ILE A 141 -11.03 17.00 -7.18
C ILE A 141 -10.68 18.30 -7.92
N ARG A 142 -9.64 18.98 -7.44
CA ARG A 142 -9.04 20.14 -8.11
C ARG A 142 -7.53 19.98 -8.17
N ILE A 143 -6.92 20.49 -9.22
CA ILE A 143 -5.48 20.41 -9.44
C ILE A 143 -4.93 21.83 -9.48
N PHE A 144 -3.78 22.02 -8.84
CA PHE A 144 -3.06 23.28 -8.78
C PHE A 144 -1.59 23.05 -9.11
N ASP A 145 -0.96 24.07 -9.71
CA ASP A 145 0.47 24.10 -9.92
C ASP A 145 1.26 24.42 -8.63
N ALA A 146 2.59 24.53 -8.75
CA ALA A 146 3.49 24.87 -7.65
C ALA A 146 3.20 26.27 -7.06
N ASP A 147 2.67 27.19 -7.85
CA ASP A 147 2.30 28.54 -7.47
C ASP A 147 0.87 28.67 -6.96
N LYS A 148 0.20 27.51 -6.78
CA LYS A 148 -1.20 27.39 -6.32
C LYS A 148 -2.21 27.96 -7.31
N LYS A 149 -1.86 28.11 -8.58
CA LYS A 149 -2.79 28.47 -9.63
C LYS A 149 -3.56 27.22 -10.08
N PRO A 150 -4.86 27.33 -10.36
CA PRO A 150 -5.65 26.20 -10.81
C PRO A 150 -5.16 25.73 -12.19
N VAL A 151 -5.00 24.42 -12.33
CA VAL A 151 -4.67 23.75 -13.59
C VAL A 151 -5.96 23.16 -14.14
N THR A 152 -6.30 23.54 -15.37
CA THR A 152 -7.44 22.94 -16.08
C THR A 152 -7.06 21.54 -16.51
N ALA A 153 -7.83 20.56 -16.05
CA ALA A 153 -7.65 19.16 -16.40
C ALA A 153 -9.03 18.49 -16.50
N GLU A 154 -9.19 17.64 -17.47
CA GLU A 154 -10.36 16.77 -17.55
C GLU A 154 -10.17 15.61 -16.56
N ILE A 155 -11.05 15.54 -15.56
CA ILE A 155 -11.02 14.50 -14.55
C ILE A 155 -12.20 13.55 -14.81
N GLN A 156 -11.89 12.39 -15.35
CA GLN A 156 -12.88 11.34 -15.55
C GLN A 156 -13.19 10.66 -14.22
N ARG A 157 -14.48 10.54 -13.92
CA ARG A 157 -14.97 9.91 -12.70
C ARG A 157 -15.66 8.59 -13.04
N THR A 158 -15.31 7.54 -12.32
CA THR A 158 -15.84 6.18 -12.53
C THR A 158 -16.39 5.61 -11.24
N ASP A 159 -17.36 4.72 -11.37
CA ASP A 159 -17.82 3.93 -10.24
C ASP A 159 -16.82 2.81 -9.94
N ARG A 160 -16.53 2.60 -8.66
CA ARG A 160 -15.63 1.57 -8.16
C ARG A 160 -16.37 0.72 -7.14
N VAL A 161 -16.97 -0.34 -7.63
CA VAL A 161 -17.75 -1.29 -6.80
C VAL A 161 -16.87 -1.90 -5.71
N ASP A 162 -15.62 -2.23 -6.04
CA ASP A 162 -14.63 -2.76 -5.10
C ASP A 162 -14.31 -1.78 -3.96
N VAL A 163 -14.21 -0.48 -4.27
CA VAL A 163 -14.00 0.55 -3.25
C VAL A 163 -15.26 0.75 -2.42
N ASN A 164 -16.43 0.78 -3.05
CA ASN A 164 -17.70 0.96 -2.35
C ASN A 164 -18.00 -0.20 -1.39
N GLN A 165 -17.70 -1.43 -1.78
CA GLN A 165 -17.79 -2.61 -0.91
C GLN A 165 -16.82 -2.57 0.27
N LEU A 166 -15.63 -1.97 0.07
CA LEU A 166 -14.64 -1.83 1.13
C LEU A 166 -15.00 -0.74 2.15
N PHE A 167 -15.87 0.20 1.77
CA PHE A 167 -16.33 1.34 2.58
C PHE A 167 -17.87 1.37 2.61
N GLU A 168 -18.47 0.25 3.02
CA GLU A 168 -19.93 0.10 3.10
C GLU A 168 -20.61 1.16 3.98
N GLU A 169 -19.85 1.74 4.92
CA GLU A 169 -20.30 2.83 5.77
C GLU A 169 -20.48 4.16 5.05
N ALA A 170 -20.00 4.32 3.83
CA ALA A 170 -20.20 5.52 3.02
C ALA A 170 -21.60 5.52 2.37
N LYS A 171 -22.52 6.32 2.91
CA LYS A 171 -23.93 6.31 2.47
C LYS A 171 -24.14 6.86 1.06
N ASN A 172 -23.33 7.82 0.63
CA ASN A 172 -23.47 8.47 -0.69
C ASN A 172 -22.12 8.98 -1.21
N PRO A 173 -21.17 8.07 -1.50
CA PRO A 173 -19.83 8.47 -1.90
C PRO A 173 -19.75 9.03 -3.32
N GLY A 174 -20.80 8.86 -4.15
CA GLY A 174 -20.78 9.17 -5.57
C GLY A 174 -19.78 8.29 -6.34
N LYS A 175 -19.31 8.78 -7.48
CA LYS A 175 -18.27 8.13 -8.27
C LYS A 175 -16.94 8.22 -7.54
N THR A 176 -16.40 7.09 -7.08
CA THR A 176 -15.21 7.05 -6.22
C THR A 176 -13.91 6.95 -7.01
N GLY A 177 -13.91 6.36 -8.19
CA GLY A 177 -12.73 6.32 -9.06
C GLY A 177 -12.43 7.66 -9.73
N PHE A 178 -11.16 7.91 -10.03
CA PHE A 178 -10.72 9.04 -10.83
C PHE A 178 -9.58 8.66 -11.78
N PHE A 179 -9.56 9.32 -12.93
CA PHE A 179 -8.45 9.34 -13.87
C PHE A 179 -8.30 10.75 -14.42
N ALA A 180 -7.08 11.24 -14.55
CA ALA A 180 -6.78 12.48 -15.26
C ALA A 180 -5.44 12.37 -15.97
N GLU A 181 -5.39 12.94 -17.18
CA GLU A 181 -4.18 13.19 -17.94
C GLU A 181 -4.02 14.70 -18.09
N ILE A 182 -2.94 15.25 -17.56
CA ILE A 182 -2.65 16.69 -17.53
C ILE A 182 -1.44 16.91 -18.42
N THR A 183 -1.61 17.63 -19.51
CA THR A 183 -0.56 17.95 -20.48
C THR A 183 -0.02 19.35 -20.28
N ASN A 184 1.14 19.65 -20.86
CA ASN A 184 1.81 20.95 -20.79
C ASN A 184 2.11 21.40 -19.36
N VAL A 185 2.42 20.44 -18.49
CA VAL A 185 2.72 20.71 -17.08
C VAL A 185 4.16 21.15 -16.95
N SER A 186 4.37 22.25 -16.26
CA SER A 186 5.69 22.80 -15.92
C SER A 186 5.80 23.06 -14.41
N GLY A 187 7.03 23.25 -13.93
CA GLY A 187 7.28 23.57 -12.53
C GLY A 187 7.86 22.43 -11.71
N LYS A 188 7.69 22.51 -10.37
CA LYS A 188 8.27 21.55 -9.41
C LYS A 188 7.32 20.41 -9.08
N CYS A 189 6.04 20.72 -8.92
CA CYS A 189 5.02 19.75 -8.51
C CYS A 189 3.62 20.20 -8.91
N LEU A 190 2.67 19.27 -8.86
CA LEU A 190 1.24 19.55 -8.84
C LEU A 190 0.67 19.21 -7.47
N TYR A 191 -0.32 19.98 -7.05
CA TYR A 191 -1.14 19.67 -5.88
C TYR A 191 -2.49 19.14 -6.37
N VAL A 192 -2.78 17.89 -6.07
CA VAL A 192 -4.10 17.29 -6.30
C VAL A 192 -4.87 17.37 -4.99
N VAL A 193 -5.94 18.15 -4.98
CA VAL A 193 -6.72 18.43 -3.77
C VAL A 193 -8.09 17.80 -3.88
N PHE A 194 -8.39 16.96 -2.93
CA PHE A 194 -9.65 16.23 -2.79
C PHE A 194 -10.50 16.91 -1.70
N TYR A 195 -11.67 17.41 -2.06
CA TYR A 195 -12.58 18.10 -1.16
C TYR A 195 -13.81 17.25 -0.86
N ALA A 196 -14.20 17.17 0.42
CA ALA A 196 -15.48 16.63 0.84
C ALA A 196 -16.11 17.60 1.88
N GLY A 197 -16.97 18.48 1.40
CA GLY A 197 -17.45 19.60 2.18
C GLY A 197 -16.33 20.58 2.53
N ASP A 198 -16.13 20.85 3.80
CA ASP A 198 -15.08 21.73 4.35
C ASP A 198 -13.72 21.01 4.53
N LYS A 199 -13.72 19.70 4.46
CA LYS A 199 -12.51 18.89 4.65
C LYS A 199 -11.78 18.64 3.32
N LYS A 200 -10.45 18.57 3.40
CA LYS A 200 -9.63 18.30 2.23
C LYS A 200 -8.45 17.40 2.53
N THR A 201 -8.08 16.60 1.54
CA THR A 201 -6.80 15.88 1.46
C THR A 201 -5.99 16.44 0.31
N VAL A 202 -4.72 16.72 0.54
CA VAL A 202 -3.80 17.24 -0.47
C VAL A 202 -2.75 16.18 -0.77
N HIS A 203 -2.60 15.88 -2.05
CA HIS A 203 -1.54 15.01 -2.54
C HIS A 203 -0.59 15.79 -3.45
N VAL A 204 0.71 15.59 -3.27
CA VAL A 204 1.75 16.28 -4.05
C VAL A 204 2.32 15.31 -5.07
N VAL A 205 2.17 15.65 -6.35
CA VAL A 205 2.76 14.92 -7.48
C VAL A 205 4.03 15.65 -7.91
N PRO A 206 5.23 15.09 -7.66
CA PRO A 206 6.48 15.72 -8.06
C PRO A 206 6.67 15.60 -9.58
N LEU A 207 7.17 16.68 -10.21
CA LEU A 207 7.42 16.73 -11.65
C LEU A 207 8.89 16.56 -12.01
N ARG A 208 9.81 16.91 -11.11
CA ARG A 208 11.24 16.80 -11.35
C ARG A 208 11.72 15.38 -11.06
N LYS A 209 12.61 14.85 -11.91
CA LYS A 209 13.21 13.52 -11.72
C LYS A 209 13.87 13.35 -10.35
N ALA A 210 14.55 14.38 -9.86
CA ALA A 210 15.17 14.39 -8.54
C ALA A 210 14.12 14.24 -7.41
N ASP A 211 13.02 14.98 -7.51
CA ASP A 211 11.95 14.96 -6.49
C ASP A 211 11.17 13.62 -6.54
N ILE A 212 11.00 13.05 -7.74
CA ILE A 212 10.43 11.71 -7.91
C ILE A 212 11.32 10.66 -7.25
N LEU A 213 12.63 10.77 -7.43
CA LEU A 213 13.60 9.87 -6.80
C LEU A 213 13.61 10.05 -5.28
N ALA A 214 13.60 11.29 -4.79
CA ALA A 214 13.52 11.59 -3.37
C ALA A 214 12.25 11.00 -2.74
N LYS A 215 11.08 11.18 -3.37
CA LYS A 215 9.81 10.59 -2.91
C LYS A 215 9.87 9.05 -2.85
N LYS A 216 10.53 8.41 -3.82
CA LYS A 216 10.75 6.95 -3.77
C LYS A 216 11.67 6.56 -2.61
N ILE A 217 12.75 7.30 -2.40
CA ILE A 217 13.69 7.06 -1.28
C ILE A 217 12.96 7.24 0.05
N ASP A 218 12.21 8.32 0.24
CA ASP A 218 11.44 8.59 1.46
C ASP A 218 10.48 7.44 1.79
N LYS A 219 9.77 6.91 0.78
CA LYS A 219 8.91 5.74 0.95
C LYS A 219 9.68 4.49 1.42
N TYR A 220 10.89 4.28 0.93
CA TYR A 220 11.75 3.17 1.39
C TYR A 220 12.31 3.42 2.78
N VAL A 221 12.69 4.65 3.09
CA VAL A 221 13.16 5.07 4.41
C VAL A 221 12.04 4.92 5.45
N GLU A 222 10.83 5.39 5.16
CA GLU A 222 9.66 5.20 6.03
C GLU A 222 9.38 3.72 6.30
N LYS A 223 9.41 2.88 5.25
CA LYS A 223 9.27 1.42 5.42
C LYS A 223 10.40 0.86 6.30
N GLY A 224 11.63 1.29 6.08
CA GLY A 224 12.79 0.91 6.88
C GLY A 224 12.64 1.34 8.35
N ILE A 225 12.21 2.58 8.60
CA ILE A 225 11.99 3.10 9.95
C ILE A 225 10.84 2.35 10.65
N ARG A 226 9.72 2.10 9.95
CA ARG A 226 8.61 1.29 10.51
C ARG A 226 9.10 -0.11 10.87
N TYR A 227 9.86 -0.74 9.97
CA TYR A 227 10.44 -2.05 10.21
C TYR A 227 11.43 -2.06 11.39
N TRP A 228 12.30 -1.05 11.47
CA TRP A 228 13.22 -0.89 12.59
C TRP A 228 12.49 -0.71 13.92
N LYS A 229 11.46 0.14 13.94
CA LYS A 229 10.66 0.37 15.15
C LYS A 229 9.90 -0.88 15.61
N SER A 230 9.48 -1.73 14.68
CA SER A 230 8.72 -2.95 14.99
C SER A 230 9.60 -4.15 15.31
N GLN A 231 10.73 -4.31 14.62
CA GLN A 231 11.56 -5.51 14.65
C GLN A 231 12.96 -5.30 15.26
N GLY A 232 13.36 -4.04 15.48
CA GLY A 232 14.67 -3.67 15.99
C GLY A 232 15.76 -3.55 14.92
N ALA A 233 16.92 -3.00 15.33
CA ALA A 233 18.03 -2.66 14.42
C ALA A 233 18.67 -3.91 13.77
N THR A 234 18.80 -4.99 14.52
CA THR A 234 19.37 -6.26 14.02
C THR A 234 18.57 -6.88 12.89
N ALA A 235 17.25 -6.91 13.03
CA ALA A 235 16.36 -7.44 11.99
C ALA A 235 16.36 -6.57 10.71
N LEU A 236 16.47 -5.24 10.85
CA LEU A 236 16.64 -4.35 9.71
C LEU A 236 17.98 -4.60 9.00
N ALA A 237 19.08 -4.74 9.76
CA ALA A 237 20.39 -5.03 9.21
C ALA A 237 20.41 -6.36 8.45
N GLU A 238 19.83 -7.42 9.00
CA GLU A 238 19.70 -8.72 8.34
C GLU A 238 18.90 -8.64 7.03
N LYS A 239 17.78 -7.91 7.03
CA LYS A 239 16.95 -7.70 5.83
C LYS A 239 17.69 -6.93 4.74
N VAL A 240 18.45 -5.90 5.12
CA VAL A 240 19.30 -5.12 4.20
C VAL A 240 20.41 -6.00 3.64
N VAL A 241 21.11 -6.75 4.48
CA VAL A 241 22.19 -7.68 4.06
C VAL A 241 21.66 -8.76 3.13
N THR A 242 20.50 -9.35 3.44
CA THR A 242 19.84 -10.36 2.60
C THR A 242 19.46 -9.77 1.25
N LYS A 243 18.92 -8.55 1.22
CA LYS A 243 18.57 -7.87 -0.04
C LYS A 243 19.79 -7.54 -0.88
N ILE A 244 20.89 -7.09 -0.26
CA ILE A 244 22.18 -6.85 -0.93
C ILE A 244 22.76 -8.15 -1.46
N LYS A 245 22.73 -9.25 -0.69
CA LYS A 245 23.16 -10.57 -1.13
C LYS A 245 22.36 -11.04 -2.35
N ASN A 246 21.03 -10.91 -2.31
CA ASN A 246 20.16 -11.30 -3.42
C ASN A 246 20.42 -10.47 -4.70
N VAL A 247 20.73 -9.16 -4.55
CA VAL A 247 21.12 -8.30 -5.68
C VAL A 247 22.50 -8.70 -6.22
N ARG A 248 23.46 -9.07 -5.36
CA ARG A 248 24.80 -9.53 -5.78
C ARG A 248 24.81 -10.94 -6.32
N GLN A 249 23.86 -11.80 -5.93
CA GLN A 249 23.76 -13.18 -6.42
C GLN A 249 23.15 -13.28 -7.82
N GLY A 250 22.78 -12.17 -8.44
CA GLY A 250 22.24 -12.11 -9.80
C GLY A 250 20.74 -12.38 -9.90
N PRO A 251 20.23 -12.60 -11.10
CA PRO A 251 18.80 -12.72 -11.34
C PRO A 251 18.16 -13.85 -10.54
N PRO A 252 16.85 -13.71 -10.21
CA PRO A 252 16.08 -14.73 -9.49
C PRO A 252 16.29 -16.11 -10.08
N VAL A 253 16.14 -17.15 -9.26
CA VAL A 253 16.33 -18.57 -9.64
C VAL A 253 15.67 -18.91 -10.98
N TYR A 254 14.47 -18.35 -11.23
CA TYR A 254 13.75 -18.53 -12.50
C TYR A 254 14.50 -17.97 -13.72
N GLN A 255 15.08 -16.77 -13.63
CA GLN A 255 15.87 -16.21 -14.75
C GLN A 255 17.19 -16.97 -14.97
N LYS A 256 17.77 -17.53 -13.90
CA LYS A 256 18.94 -18.39 -13.99
C LYS A 256 18.57 -19.73 -14.63
N TRP A 257 17.42 -20.29 -14.25
CA TRP A 257 16.86 -21.49 -14.86
C TRP A 257 16.56 -21.28 -16.35
N ILE A 258 15.88 -20.19 -16.73
CA ILE A 258 15.62 -19.84 -18.13
C ILE A 258 16.92 -19.80 -18.95
N ARG A 259 17.98 -19.13 -18.48
CA ARG A 259 19.25 -19.04 -19.18
C ARG A 259 19.92 -20.38 -19.41
N HIS A 260 19.70 -21.33 -18.50
CA HIS A 260 20.27 -22.69 -18.64
C HIS A 260 19.41 -23.63 -19.49
N HIS A 261 18.13 -23.32 -19.66
CA HIS A 261 17.17 -24.20 -20.35
C HIS A 261 16.64 -23.61 -21.66
N LEU A 262 16.94 -22.36 -21.95
CA LEU A 262 16.69 -21.83 -23.28
C LEU A 262 17.76 -22.37 -24.24
N PRO A 263 17.33 -22.91 -25.39
CA PRO A 263 18.27 -23.36 -26.41
C PRO A 263 19.17 -22.21 -26.85
N ASP A 264 20.44 -22.47 -27.00
CA ASP A 264 21.38 -21.50 -27.50
C ASP A 264 21.16 -21.26 -29.03
N ARG A 265 21.85 -20.26 -29.58
CA ARG A 265 21.67 -19.89 -30.98
C ARG A 265 22.00 -21.05 -31.94
N SER A 266 22.93 -21.93 -31.58
CA SER A 266 23.33 -23.09 -32.38
C SER A 266 22.27 -24.19 -32.35
N GLU A 267 21.65 -24.40 -31.18
CA GLU A 267 20.51 -25.31 -31.02
C GLU A 267 19.28 -24.84 -31.77
N LEU A 268 18.97 -23.52 -31.72
CA LEU A 268 17.88 -22.93 -32.49
C LEU A 268 18.10 -23.07 -33.99
N GLU A 269 19.35 -22.93 -34.49
CA GLU A 269 19.69 -23.16 -35.89
C GLU A 269 19.54 -24.63 -36.30
N LYS A 270 19.93 -25.57 -35.43
CA LYS A 270 19.69 -27.00 -35.65
C LYS A 270 18.19 -27.30 -35.69
N GLN A 271 17.40 -26.77 -34.76
CA GLN A 271 15.97 -26.95 -34.75
C GLN A 271 15.29 -26.39 -36.01
N ARG A 272 15.74 -25.23 -36.53
CA ARG A 272 15.24 -24.65 -37.79
C ARG A 272 15.53 -25.51 -39.01
N LYS A 273 16.61 -26.26 -38.97
CA LYS A 273 17.03 -27.17 -40.07
C LYS A 273 16.42 -28.57 -39.95
N THR A 274 15.81 -28.87 -38.82
CA THR A 274 15.19 -30.17 -38.57
C THR A 274 13.83 -30.26 -39.28
N THR A 275 13.70 -31.19 -40.17
CA THR A 275 12.43 -31.49 -40.85
C THR A 275 11.71 -32.56 -40.06
N PHE A 276 10.51 -32.24 -39.58
CA PHE A 276 9.67 -33.20 -38.84
C PHE A 276 8.87 -34.05 -39.84
N ALA A 277 8.68 -35.31 -39.53
CA ALA A 277 7.86 -36.23 -40.33
C ALA A 277 6.38 -35.85 -40.34
N TYR A 278 5.97 -34.96 -39.41
CA TYR A 278 4.61 -34.41 -39.33
C TYR A 278 4.68 -32.97 -38.73
N ASN A 279 3.68 -32.16 -39.06
CA ASN A 279 3.55 -30.82 -38.49
C ASN A 279 2.69 -30.88 -37.23
N PRO A 280 3.27 -30.86 -36.01
CA PRO A 280 2.48 -30.86 -34.79
C PRO A 280 1.72 -29.54 -34.65
N LYS A 281 0.42 -29.62 -34.33
CA LYS A 281 -0.36 -28.44 -33.91
C LYS A 281 -0.08 -28.20 -32.43
N ILE A 282 0.58 -27.08 -32.12
CA ILE A 282 0.82 -26.66 -30.73
C ILE A 282 -0.20 -25.61 -30.36
N SER A 283 -0.99 -25.88 -29.32
CA SER A 283 -1.93 -24.91 -28.75
C SER A 283 -1.35 -24.35 -27.47
N PHE A 284 -1.24 -23.01 -27.39
CA PHE A 284 -0.87 -22.32 -26.15
C PHE A 284 -2.16 -21.88 -25.45
N VAL A 285 -2.36 -22.36 -24.24
CA VAL A 285 -3.40 -21.85 -23.36
C VAL A 285 -2.76 -20.81 -22.44
N VAL A 286 -3.10 -19.55 -22.62
CA VAL A 286 -2.67 -18.49 -21.73
C VAL A 286 -3.82 -18.29 -20.74
N PRO A 287 -3.64 -18.59 -19.44
CA PRO A 287 -4.64 -18.24 -18.46
C PRO A 287 -4.70 -16.71 -18.34
N LEU A 288 -5.91 -16.17 -18.41
CA LEU A 288 -6.23 -14.75 -18.23
C LEU A 288 -6.21 -14.38 -16.73
#